data_573337eaabd38810fe249d84f7e3e85e
#
_entry.id   573337eaabd38810fe249d84f7e3e85e
#
_cell.length_a   1.000
_cell.length_b   1.000
_cell.length_c   1.000
_cell.angle_alpha   90.00
_cell.angle_beta   90.00
_cell.angle_gamma   90.00
#
_symmetry.space_group_name_H-M   'P 1'
#
loop_
_entity.id
_entity.type
_entity.pdbx_description
1 polymer ?
#
loop_
_entity_poly.entity_id
_entity_poly.type
_entity_poly.pdbx_seq_one_letter_code
_entity_poly.pdbx_strand_id
1 'polypeptide(L)'
;MDRRIWLLTFAQFAAATGAYAFTGLLARLADDLGVSLATAGQLSAAYALTYALAGPPAAALTARLDRRDLLVAGLALVGVLNLATAAAPDFATALALRIAAGAAVTLVLPGVAASMLVPGPQRAKAMAMVLAGLTLAFSFGIPLGTVIGGGFGWRACFVFGGVIALAAAVAVRLGLPPLPSTDRGGAGSAARLLRGPILLALATNALAFTGLFCIAAYLGPIVTAATGIEGGGIGAIQVFIGLGSIAGILLGGRAAMAGGRGLPPALMALLAVALAGYPVLLAFPPAPWHAAPLALLVFLGSTALFALAPLMQARLVALAPEDRAVALALSGAMALAGQGLGAALGGAVIASAGLAWTGAAGALLALAGVVAARAAFRAP
;
A
#
# COMPACT_ATOMS: atom_id res chain seq x y z
N MET A 1 25.57 7.51 7.57
CA MET A 1 24.66 6.75 6.72
C MET A 1 24.83 7.23 5.29
N ASP A 2 24.90 6.34 4.31
CA ASP A 2 25.15 6.69 2.91
C ASP A 2 24.01 7.59 2.37
N ARG A 3 24.35 8.74 1.76
CA ARG A 3 23.38 9.67 1.13
C ARG A 3 22.52 8.98 0.08
N ARG A 4 23.02 7.92 -0.53
CA ARG A 4 22.33 7.12 -1.56
C ARG A 4 21.07 6.43 -1.03
N ILE A 5 21.03 6.09 0.27
CA ILE A 5 19.84 5.49 0.89
C ILE A 5 18.67 6.48 0.91
N TRP A 6 18.92 7.78 1.08
CA TRP A 6 17.86 8.81 1.01
C TRP A 6 17.27 8.96 -0.40
N LEU A 7 18.08 8.76 -1.47
CA LEU A 7 17.57 8.73 -2.83
C LEU A 7 16.61 7.55 -3.06
N LEU A 8 16.94 6.39 -2.49
CA LEU A 8 16.09 5.20 -2.54
C LEU A 8 14.82 5.35 -1.68
N THR A 9 14.92 6.04 -0.54
CA THR A 9 13.76 6.45 0.28
C THR A 9 12.84 7.38 -0.51
N PHE A 10 13.40 8.34 -1.24
CA PHE A 10 12.65 9.24 -2.12
C PHE A 10 12.02 8.50 -3.30
N ALA A 11 12.70 7.52 -3.89
CA ALA A 11 12.16 6.67 -4.95
C ALA A 11 10.92 5.87 -4.45
N GLN A 12 11.00 5.30 -3.24
CA GLN A 12 9.88 4.61 -2.61
C GLN A 12 8.71 5.55 -2.32
N PHE A 13 9.00 6.75 -1.79
CA PHE A 13 8.02 7.81 -1.56
C PHE A 13 7.30 8.20 -2.85
N ALA A 14 8.03 8.47 -3.92
CA ALA A 14 7.49 8.88 -5.20
C ALA A 14 6.58 7.82 -5.83
N ALA A 15 7.03 6.56 -5.83
CA ALA A 15 6.25 5.44 -6.36
C ALA A 15 4.92 5.25 -5.60
N ALA A 16 4.97 5.28 -4.27
CA ALA A 16 3.78 5.10 -3.43
C ALA A 16 2.82 6.30 -3.53
N THR A 17 3.32 7.53 -3.58
CA THR A 17 2.50 8.72 -3.77
C THR A 17 1.77 8.68 -5.11
N GLY A 18 2.47 8.38 -6.21
CA GLY A 18 1.86 8.26 -7.54
C GLY A 18 0.81 7.15 -7.65
N ALA A 19 0.90 6.14 -6.80
CA ALA A 19 -0.07 5.06 -6.76
C ALA A 19 -1.45 5.49 -6.22
N TYR A 20 -1.50 6.35 -5.18
CA TYR A 20 -2.71 6.56 -4.38
C TYR A 20 -3.09 8.03 -4.15
N ALA A 21 -2.35 9.01 -4.66
CA ALA A 21 -2.61 10.45 -4.43
C ALA A 21 -4.02 10.91 -4.85
N PHE A 22 -4.65 10.22 -5.81
CA PHE A 22 -5.98 10.56 -6.34
C PHE A 22 -7.15 10.06 -5.46
N THR A 23 -6.91 9.14 -4.51
CA THR A 23 -7.98 8.46 -3.75
C THR A 23 -8.84 9.42 -2.92
N GLY A 24 -8.27 10.54 -2.50
CA GLY A 24 -9.02 11.62 -1.83
C GLY A 24 -10.07 12.30 -2.71
N LEU A 25 -9.90 12.26 -4.03
CA LEU A 25 -10.77 12.92 -5.01
C LEU A 25 -11.53 11.94 -5.90
N LEU A 26 -11.69 10.70 -5.44
CA LEU A 26 -12.28 9.63 -6.23
C LEU A 26 -13.71 9.96 -6.69
N ALA A 27 -14.52 10.66 -5.88
CA ALA A 27 -15.86 11.07 -6.25
C ALA A 27 -15.82 12.06 -7.43
N ARG A 28 -14.99 13.11 -7.36
CA ARG A 28 -14.83 14.09 -8.45
C ARG A 28 -14.31 13.46 -9.73
N LEU A 29 -13.41 12.47 -9.60
CA LEU A 29 -12.92 11.68 -10.75
C LEU A 29 -14.05 10.87 -11.37
N ALA A 30 -14.89 10.23 -10.55
CA ALA A 30 -16.04 9.46 -11.02
C ALA A 30 -17.03 10.32 -11.79
N ASP A 31 -17.37 11.49 -11.23
CA ASP A 31 -18.30 12.46 -11.85
C ASP A 31 -17.74 12.98 -13.19
N ASP A 32 -16.45 13.37 -13.24
CA ASP A 32 -15.82 13.93 -14.44
C ASP A 32 -15.69 12.89 -15.59
N LEU A 33 -15.48 11.62 -15.24
CA LEU A 33 -15.40 10.52 -16.22
C LEU A 33 -16.76 9.84 -16.49
N GLY A 34 -17.84 10.32 -15.89
CA GLY A 34 -19.20 9.80 -16.11
C GLY A 34 -19.38 8.35 -15.65
N VAL A 35 -18.70 7.92 -14.58
CA VAL A 35 -18.77 6.55 -14.05
C VAL A 35 -19.24 6.52 -12.61
N SER A 36 -19.70 5.35 -12.14
CA SER A 36 -20.04 5.19 -10.72
C SER A 36 -18.79 5.25 -9.83
N LEU A 37 -18.97 5.62 -8.55
CA LEU A 37 -17.92 5.57 -7.55
C LEU A 37 -17.29 4.16 -7.43
N ALA A 38 -18.11 3.12 -7.50
CA ALA A 38 -17.68 1.73 -7.51
C ALA A 38 -16.75 1.41 -8.70
N THR A 39 -17.08 1.91 -9.88
CA THR A 39 -16.28 1.78 -11.10
C THR A 39 -14.97 2.56 -10.97
N ALA A 40 -15.00 3.80 -10.49
CA ALA A 40 -13.80 4.62 -10.30
C ALA A 40 -12.79 3.95 -9.35
N GLY A 41 -13.25 3.29 -8.30
CA GLY A 41 -12.40 2.53 -7.37
C GLY A 41 -11.60 1.40 -8.02
N GLN A 42 -12.04 0.89 -9.18
CA GLN A 42 -11.30 -0.13 -9.93
C GLN A 42 -9.93 0.37 -10.44
N LEU A 43 -9.71 1.68 -10.53
CA LEU A 43 -8.39 2.23 -10.85
C LEU A 43 -7.34 1.85 -9.79
N SER A 44 -7.70 1.84 -8.51
CA SER A 44 -6.82 1.38 -7.42
C SER A 44 -6.68 -0.13 -7.43
N ALA A 45 -7.78 -0.87 -7.64
CA ALA A 45 -7.78 -2.33 -7.69
C ALA A 45 -6.91 -2.85 -8.84
N ALA A 46 -7.10 -2.32 -10.05
CA ALA A 46 -6.36 -2.72 -11.24
C ALA A 46 -4.85 -2.48 -11.08
N TYR A 47 -4.46 -1.31 -10.56
CA TYR A 47 -3.05 -1.02 -10.28
C TYR A 47 -2.43 -2.03 -9.30
N ALA A 48 -3.07 -2.25 -8.15
CA ALA A 48 -2.52 -3.11 -7.10
C ALA A 48 -2.52 -4.59 -7.48
N LEU A 49 -3.58 -5.08 -8.15
CA LEU A 49 -3.64 -6.46 -8.64
C LEU A 49 -2.61 -6.71 -9.73
N THR A 50 -2.45 -5.78 -10.68
CA THR A 50 -1.43 -5.91 -11.73
C THR A 50 -0.02 -5.89 -11.11
N TYR A 51 0.24 -5.02 -10.13
CA TYR A 51 1.51 -5.02 -9.39
C TYR A 51 1.77 -6.38 -8.71
N ALA A 52 0.77 -6.94 -8.02
CA ALA A 52 0.90 -8.24 -7.36
C ALA A 52 1.16 -9.38 -8.35
N LEU A 53 0.43 -9.42 -9.47
CA LEU A 53 0.50 -10.49 -10.47
C LEU A 53 1.73 -10.38 -11.37
N ALA A 54 2.12 -9.17 -11.75
CA ALA A 54 3.27 -8.93 -12.61
C ALA A 54 4.61 -9.00 -11.85
N GLY A 55 4.61 -8.89 -10.52
CA GLY A 55 5.83 -8.91 -9.70
C GLY A 55 6.70 -10.15 -9.90
N PRO A 56 6.19 -11.38 -9.70
CA PRO A 56 6.99 -12.59 -9.87
C PRO A 56 7.58 -12.77 -11.28
N PRO A 57 6.82 -12.65 -12.40
CA PRO A 57 7.39 -12.74 -13.73
C PRO A 57 8.38 -11.59 -14.04
N ALA A 58 8.09 -10.37 -13.60
CA ALA A 58 9.03 -9.25 -13.78
C ALA A 58 10.35 -9.51 -13.07
N ALA A 59 10.33 -10.01 -11.83
CA ALA A 59 11.53 -10.36 -11.08
C ALA A 59 12.37 -11.43 -11.80
N ALA A 60 11.74 -12.44 -12.38
CA ALA A 60 12.41 -13.50 -13.14
C ALA A 60 13.03 -12.96 -14.44
N LEU A 61 12.27 -12.18 -15.21
CA LEU A 61 12.72 -11.62 -16.49
C LEU A 61 13.85 -10.59 -16.31
N THR A 62 13.85 -9.85 -15.21
CA THR A 62 14.81 -8.77 -14.94
C THR A 62 15.95 -9.19 -14.01
N ALA A 63 16.02 -10.46 -13.61
CA ALA A 63 16.99 -10.98 -12.63
C ALA A 63 18.45 -10.63 -12.95
N ARG A 64 18.80 -10.58 -14.24
CA ARG A 64 20.17 -10.33 -14.74
C ARG A 64 20.48 -8.87 -15.02
N LEU A 65 19.47 -7.98 -14.99
CA LEU A 65 19.62 -6.58 -15.32
C LEU A 65 20.19 -5.77 -14.16
N ASP A 66 20.86 -4.67 -14.47
CA ASP A 66 21.38 -3.73 -13.47
C ASP A 66 20.22 -3.12 -12.67
N ARG A 67 20.33 -3.18 -11.31
CA ARG A 67 19.26 -2.76 -10.40
C ARG A 67 19.01 -1.25 -10.43
N ARG A 68 20.05 -0.43 -10.66
CA ARG A 68 19.89 1.01 -10.84
C ARG A 68 19.11 1.31 -12.12
N ASP A 69 19.47 0.68 -13.23
CA ASP A 69 18.84 0.97 -14.53
C ASP A 69 17.38 0.50 -14.55
N LEU A 70 17.07 -0.64 -13.91
CA LEU A 70 15.68 -1.08 -13.66
C LEU A 70 14.90 -0.08 -12.83
N LEU A 71 15.49 0.43 -11.76
CA LEU A 71 14.85 1.40 -10.87
C LEU A 71 14.56 2.70 -11.61
N VAL A 72 15.53 3.19 -12.41
CA VAL A 72 15.37 4.39 -13.25
C VAL A 72 14.28 4.19 -14.30
N ALA A 73 14.31 3.07 -15.03
CA ALA A 73 13.32 2.75 -16.05
C ALA A 73 11.90 2.61 -15.45
N GLY A 74 11.78 1.91 -14.32
CA GLY A 74 10.51 1.74 -13.62
C GLY A 74 9.92 3.07 -13.13
N LEU A 75 10.73 3.92 -12.49
CA LEU A 75 10.29 5.25 -12.04
C LEU A 75 9.93 6.16 -13.20
N ALA A 76 10.72 6.17 -14.27
CA ALA A 76 10.43 6.96 -15.46
C ALA A 76 9.13 6.51 -16.13
N LEU A 77 8.94 5.20 -16.28
CA LEU A 77 7.72 4.64 -16.88
C LEU A 77 6.49 4.93 -16.00
N VAL A 78 6.58 4.74 -14.68
CA VAL A 78 5.50 5.11 -13.74
C VAL A 78 5.21 6.61 -13.85
N GLY A 79 6.24 7.45 -13.93
CA GLY A 79 6.09 8.90 -14.11
C GLY A 79 5.32 9.26 -15.38
N VAL A 80 5.75 8.73 -16.53
CA VAL A 80 5.09 8.96 -17.82
C VAL A 80 3.66 8.45 -17.83
N LEU A 81 3.41 7.24 -17.27
CA LEU A 81 2.07 6.67 -17.21
C LEU A 81 1.13 7.47 -16.30
N ASN A 82 1.62 8.05 -15.19
CA ASN A 82 0.82 8.97 -14.38
C ASN A 82 0.50 10.26 -15.17
N LEU A 83 1.46 10.86 -15.87
CA LEU A 83 1.18 12.03 -16.72
C LEU A 83 0.18 11.71 -17.83
N ALA A 84 0.30 10.54 -18.47
CA ALA A 84 -0.66 10.07 -19.44
C ALA A 84 -2.06 9.86 -18.83
N THR A 85 -2.15 9.33 -17.60
CA THR A 85 -3.42 9.17 -16.87
C THR A 85 -4.07 10.53 -16.57
N ALA A 86 -3.28 11.56 -16.28
CA ALA A 86 -3.80 12.93 -16.15
C ALA A 86 -4.46 13.45 -17.41
N ALA A 87 -4.00 13.01 -18.59
CA ALA A 87 -4.53 13.39 -19.90
C ALA A 87 -5.61 12.42 -20.43
N ALA A 88 -5.99 11.38 -19.66
CA ALA A 88 -6.96 10.39 -20.11
C ALA A 88 -8.33 11.04 -20.41
N PRO A 89 -8.89 10.80 -21.62
CA PRO A 89 -10.17 11.39 -22.04
C PRO A 89 -11.37 10.64 -21.42
N ASP A 90 -11.20 9.37 -21.07
CA ASP A 90 -12.26 8.48 -20.57
C ASP A 90 -11.73 7.49 -19.54
N PHE A 91 -12.66 6.81 -18.87
CA PHE A 91 -12.33 5.83 -17.83
C PHE A 91 -11.57 4.61 -18.37
N ALA A 92 -11.87 4.12 -19.56
CA ALA A 92 -11.22 2.94 -20.12
C ALA A 92 -9.73 3.20 -20.39
N THR A 93 -9.41 4.37 -20.92
CA THR A 93 -8.03 4.83 -21.10
C THR A 93 -7.31 4.98 -19.76
N ALA A 94 -7.94 5.62 -18.77
CA ALA A 94 -7.38 5.76 -17.43
C ALA A 94 -7.11 4.38 -16.80
N LEU A 95 -8.05 3.43 -16.92
CA LEU A 95 -7.90 2.06 -16.39
C LEU A 95 -6.74 1.32 -17.07
N ALA A 96 -6.63 1.38 -18.40
CA ALA A 96 -5.54 0.76 -19.13
C ALA A 96 -4.16 1.30 -18.70
N LEU A 97 -4.06 2.62 -18.52
CA LEU A 97 -2.85 3.27 -18.03
C LEU A 97 -2.53 2.89 -16.58
N ARG A 98 -3.53 2.70 -15.72
CA ARG A 98 -3.35 2.19 -14.34
C ARG A 98 -2.86 0.75 -14.31
N ILE A 99 -3.36 -0.11 -15.19
CA ILE A 99 -2.85 -1.48 -15.38
C ILE A 99 -1.37 -1.43 -15.81
N ALA A 100 -1.05 -0.64 -16.81
CA ALA A 100 0.33 -0.46 -17.27
C ALA A 100 1.25 0.08 -16.17
N ALA A 101 0.79 1.06 -15.38
CA ALA A 101 1.54 1.61 -14.24
C ALA A 101 1.76 0.57 -13.13
N GLY A 102 0.76 -0.29 -12.86
CA GLY A 102 0.88 -1.41 -11.93
C GLY A 102 1.93 -2.44 -12.37
N ALA A 103 2.04 -2.70 -13.68
CA ALA A 103 3.11 -3.53 -14.23
C ALA A 103 4.48 -2.84 -14.15
N ALA A 104 4.55 -1.55 -14.49
CA ALA A 104 5.79 -0.78 -14.49
C ALA A 104 6.42 -0.65 -13.10
N VAL A 105 5.62 -0.46 -12.06
CA VAL A 105 6.12 -0.30 -10.69
C VAL A 105 6.81 -1.56 -10.14
N THR A 106 6.60 -2.73 -10.74
CA THR A 106 7.33 -3.96 -10.38
C THR A 106 8.84 -3.84 -10.56
N LEU A 107 9.29 -2.93 -11.42
CA LEU A 107 10.70 -2.62 -11.65
C LEU A 107 11.30 -1.74 -10.56
N VAL A 108 10.46 -1.08 -9.75
CA VAL A 108 10.85 -0.14 -8.69
C VAL A 108 11.15 -0.93 -7.41
N LEU A 109 12.39 -1.41 -7.27
CA LEU A 109 12.86 -2.24 -6.16
C LEU A 109 13.94 -1.53 -5.32
N PRO A 110 13.63 -0.38 -4.69
CA PRO A 110 14.64 0.43 -3.99
C PRO A 110 15.22 -0.28 -2.76
N GLY A 111 14.48 -1.18 -2.11
CA GLY A 111 14.98 -1.99 -1.00
C GLY A 111 16.09 -2.95 -1.43
N VAL A 112 15.95 -3.57 -2.61
CA VAL A 112 17.00 -4.45 -3.18
C VAL A 112 18.26 -3.63 -3.47
N ALA A 113 18.12 -2.48 -4.14
CA ALA A 113 19.23 -1.57 -4.41
C ALA A 113 19.93 -1.11 -3.11
N ALA A 114 19.17 -0.80 -2.06
CA ALA A 114 19.72 -0.41 -0.76
C ALA A 114 20.56 -1.52 -0.13
N SER A 115 20.12 -2.77 -0.25
CA SER A 115 20.86 -3.94 0.30
C SER A 115 22.20 -4.19 -0.39
N MET A 116 22.38 -3.70 -1.62
CA MET A 116 23.62 -3.81 -2.40
C MET A 116 24.61 -2.68 -2.09
N LEU A 117 24.11 -1.53 -1.61
CA LEU A 117 24.94 -0.35 -1.33
C LEU A 117 25.63 -0.37 0.03
N VAL A 118 25.21 -1.23 0.95
CA VAL A 118 25.72 -1.25 2.32
C VAL A 118 26.21 -2.62 2.75
N PRO A 119 27.20 -2.69 3.69
CA PRO A 119 27.66 -3.96 4.25
C PRO A 119 26.55 -4.74 4.96
N GLY A 120 26.73 -6.06 5.09
CA GLY A 120 25.75 -6.98 5.69
C GLY A 120 25.07 -6.50 6.97
N PRO A 121 25.83 -6.04 8.00
CA PRO A 121 25.24 -5.58 9.27
C PRO A 121 24.32 -4.36 9.13
N GLN A 122 24.50 -3.53 8.10
CA GLN A 122 23.73 -2.30 7.89
C GLN A 122 22.51 -2.49 6.96
N ARG A 123 22.37 -3.66 6.31
CA ARG A 123 21.31 -3.92 5.32
C ARG A 123 19.91 -3.75 5.89
N ALA A 124 19.65 -4.30 7.07
CA ALA A 124 18.35 -4.18 7.73
C ALA A 124 17.97 -2.72 7.98
N LYS A 125 18.92 -1.90 8.45
CA LYS A 125 18.72 -0.48 8.69
C LYS A 125 18.47 0.29 7.39
N ALA A 126 19.21 -0.01 6.32
CA ALA A 126 19.04 0.61 5.02
C ALA A 126 17.66 0.27 4.41
N MET A 127 17.24 -0.99 4.47
CA MET A 127 15.91 -1.41 4.03
C MET A 127 14.79 -0.75 4.83
N ALA A 128 14.93 -0.64 6.15
CA ALA A 128 13.96 0.05 6.99
C ALA A 128 13.82 1.54 6.62
N MET A 129 14.93 2.21 6.27
CA MET A 129 14.89 3.60 5.78
C MET A 129 14.19 3.73 4.44
N VAL A 130 14.42 2.80 3.51
CA VAL A 130 13.68 2.79 2.24
C VAL A 130 12.18 2.60 2.49
N LEU A 131 11.80 1.70 3.39
CA LEU A 131 10.40 1.50 3.78
C LEU A 131 9.78 2.73 4.46
N ALA A 132 10.59 3.56 5.15
CA ALA A 132 10.11 4.84 5.66
C ALA A 132 9.61 5.77 4.54
N GLY A 133 10.10 5.62 3.30
CA GLY A 133 9.57 6.32 2.13
C GLY A 133 8.10 6.01 1.86
N LEU A 134 7.66 4.76 2.06
CA LEU A 134 6.24 4.39 1.97
C LEU A 134 5.41 5.08 3.06
N THR A 135 5.91 5.09 4.30
CA THR A 135 5.25 5.77 5.42
C THR A 135 5.13 7.27 5.18
N LEU A 136 6.19 7.90 4.65
CA LEU A 136 6.17 9.30 4.26
C LEU A 136 5.17 9.57 3.14
N ALA A 137 4.97 8.64 2.19
CA ALA A 137 3.96 8.78 1.15
C ALA A 137 2.54 8.79 1.75
N PHE A 138 2.25 7.93 2.70
CA PHE A 138 0.96 7.94 3.41
C PHE A 138 0.79 9.18 4.29
N SER A 139 1.87 9.68 4.94
CA SER A 139 1.80 10.83 5.84
C SER A 139 1.72 12.17 5.11
N PHE A 140 2.38 12.31 3.98
CA PHE A 140 2.53 13.58 3.27
C PHE A 140 2.18 13.48 1.77
N GLY A 141 2.62 12.44 1.07
CA GLY A 141 2.48 12.33 -0.37
C GLY A 141 1.02 12.27 -0.81
N ILE A 142 0.22 11.39 -0.20
CA ILE A 142 -1.21 11.24 -0.51
C ILE A 142 -2.01 12.46 -0.06
N PRO A 143 -1.87 12.96 1.18
CA PRO A 143 -2.54 14.19 1.59
C PRO A 143 -2.20 15.40 0.71
N LEU A 144 -0.92 15.59 0.36
CA LEU A 144 -0.50 16.67 -0.55
C LEU A 144 -1.13 16.53 -1.93
N GLY A 145 -1.16 15.31 -2.48
CA GLY A 145 -1.85 15.04 -3.74
C GLY A 145 -3.33 15.41 -3.67
N THR A 146 -4.00 15.08 -2.57
CA THR A 146 -5.41 15.44 -2.35
C THR A 146 -5.60 16.96 -2.23
N VAL A 147 -4.71 17.67 -1.54
CA VAL A 147 -4.74 19.15 -1.44
C VAL A 147 -4.55 19.80 -2.80
N ILE A 148 -3.52 19.38 -3.55
CA ILE A 148 -3.24 19.85 -4.92
C ILE A 148 -4.45 19.59 -5.83
N GLY A 149 -4.96 18.38 -5.82
CA GLY A 149 -6.12 18.03 -6.63
C GLY A 149 -7.41 18.71 -6.20
N GLY A 150 -7.55 19.04 -4.92
CA GLY A 150 -8.67 19.85 -4.39
C GLY A 150 -8.72 21.24 -4.99
N GLY A 151 -7.56 21.86 -5.27
CA GLY A 151 -7.44 23.18 -5.88
C GLY A 151 -7.43 23.16 -7.42
N PHE A 152 -6.78 22.14 -8.04
CA PHE A 152 -6.51 22.11 -9.49
C PHE A 152 -7.22 20.96 -10.23
N GLY A 153 -8.09 20.22 -9.55
CA GLY A 153 -8.79 19.06 -10.12
C GLY A 153 -8.01 17.76 -9.95
N TRP A 154 -8.72 16.61 -10.06
CA TRP A 154 -8.17 15.28 -9.82
C TRP A 154 -6.98 14.92 -10.76
N ARG A 155 -6.96 15.49 -11.96
CA ARG A 155 -5.85 15.30 -12.93
C ARG A 155 -4.52 15.80 -12.36
N ALA A 156 -4.53 16.85 -11.55
CA ALA A 156 -3.33 17.39 -10.92
C ALA A 156 -2.69 16.41 -9.91
N CYS A 157 -3.47 15.48 -9.31
CA CYS A 157 -2.91 14.42 -8.48
C CYS A 157 -1.97 13.50 -9.29
N PHE A 158 -2.37 13.15 -10.51
CA PHE A 158 -1.56 12.32 -11.40
C PHE A 158 -0.36 13.08 -11.96
N VAL A 159 -0.52 14.37 -12.28
CA VAL A 159 0.62 15.23 -12.65
C VAL A 159 1.63 15.29 -11.51
N PHE A 160 1.19 15.54 -10.29
CA PHE A 160 2.04 15.55 -9.09
C PHE A 160 2.79 14.22 -8.93
N GLY A 161 2.06 13.08 -8.96
CA GLY A 161 2.66 11.74 -8.88
C GLY A 161 3.65 11.46 -10.01
N GLY A 162 3.33 11.91 -11.23
CA GLY A 162 4.19 11.77 -12.40
C GLY A 162 5.49 12.56 -12.28
N VAL A 163 5.39 13.84 -11.92
CA VAL A 163 6.54 14.75 -11.76
C VAL A 163 7.50 14.24 -10.69
N ILE A 164 6.99 13.85 -9.49
CA ILE A 164 7.88 13.35 -8.43
C ILE A 164 8.53 12.01 -8.80
N ALA A 165 7.85 11.14 -9.56
CA ALA A 165 8.43 9.88 -10.03
C ALA A 165 9.55 10.12 -11.05
N LEU A 166 9.37 11.07 -11.98
CA LEU A 166 10.41 11.47 -12.92
C LEU A 166 11.59 12.15 -12.22
N ALA A 167 11.32 13.02 -11.23
CA ALA A 167 12.36 13.62 -10.42
C ALA A 167 13.17 12.57 -9.64
N ALA A 168 12.49 11.54 -9.11
CA ALA A 168 13.14 10.42 -8.44
C ALA A 168 13.97 9.58 -9.43
N ALA A 169 13.49 9.35 -10.66
CA ALA A 169 14.25 8.65 -11.70
C ALA A 169 15.57 9.39 -12.02
N VAL A 170 15.49 10.71 -12.22
CA VAL A 170 16.68 11.57 -12.46
C VAL A 170 17.63 11.53 -11.25
N ALA A 171 17.11 11.69 -10.05
CA ALA A 171 17.90 11.67 -8.81
C ALA A 171 18.64 10.34 -8.62
N VAL A 172 17.96 9.22 -8.86
CA VAL A 172 18.54 7.87 -8.82
C VAL A 172 19.61 7.70 -9.91
N ARG A 173 19.32 8.15 -11.16
CA ARG A 173 20.26 8.03 -12.28
C ARG A 173 21.57 8.77 -12.04
N LEU A 174 21.50 9.95 -11.43
CA LEU A 174 22.65 10.80 -11.16
C LEU A 174 23.38 10.44 -9.86
N GLY A 175 22.67 9.94 -8.85
CA GLY A 175 23.19 9.74 -7.52
C GLY A 175 23.63 8.31 -7.17
N LEU A 176 23.21 7.28 -7.94
CA LEU A 176 23.60 5.91 -7.70
C LEU A 176 24.65 5.42 -8.71
N PRO A 177 25.64 4.62 -8.26
CA PRO A 177 26.51 3.88 -9.18
C PRO A 177 25.73 2.77 -9.88
N PRO A 178 26.28 2.17 -10.95
CA PRO A 178 25.76 0.93 -11.51
C PRO A 178 25.69 -0.15 -10.42
N LEU A 179 24.60 -0.92 -10.41
CA LEU A 179 24.34 -1.98 -9.43
C LEU A 179 24.08 -3.30 -10.18
N PRO A 180 25.15 -3.92 -10.73
CA PRO A 180 25.03 -5.15 -11.49
C PRO A 180 24.44 -6.25 -10.62
N SER A 181 23.47 -6.99 -11.15
CA SER A 181 22.87 -8.09 -10.42
C SER A 181 23.87 -9.24 -10.25
N THR A 182 24.02 -9.72 -9.03
CA THR A 182 24.77 -10.94 -8.71
C THR A 182 23.87 -12.18 -8.64
N ASP A 183 22.55 -11.97 -8.80
CA ASP A 183 21.56 -13.04 -8.71
C ASP A 183 21.64 -13.96 -9.94
N ARG A 184 22.00 -15.22 -9.72
CA ARG A 184 22.02 -16.27 -10.75
C ARG A 184 20.64 -16.91 -10.99
N GLY A 185 19.56 -16.28 -10.49
CA GLY A 185 18.20 -16.75 -10.79
C GLY A 185 17.85 -18.10 -10.15
N GLY A 186 18.22 -18.31 -8.91
CA GLY A 186 17.72 -19.44 -8.12
C GLY A 186 16.30 -19.12 -7.65
N ALA A 187 15.29 -19.59 -8.37
CA ALA A 187 13.94 -19.64 -7.85
C ALA A 187 13.93 -20.63 -6.68
N GLY A 188 14.07 -20.14 -5.46
CA GLY A 188 13.73 -20.93 -4.28
C GLY A 188 12.32 -21.48 -4.51
N SER A 189 12.12 -22.77 -4.25
CA SER A 189 10.85 -23.42 -4.56
C SER A 189 9.74 -22.84 -3.68
N ALA A 190 8.93 -21.95 -4.24
CA ALA A 190 7.73 -21.43 -3.58
C ALA A 190 6.83 -22.59 -3.06
N ALA A 191 6.91 -23.76 -3.70
CA ALA A 191 6.21 -24.97 -3.28
C ALA A 191 6.59 -25.43 -1.85
N ARG A 192 7.84 -25.20 -1.39
CA ARG A 192 8.24 -25.51 -0.01
C ARG A 192 7.57 -24.65 1.04
N LEU A 193 7.06 -23.48 0.63
CA LEU A 193 6.37 -22.52 1.50
C LEU A 193 4.87 -22.79 1.60
N LEU A 194 4.32 -23.76 0.86
CA LEU A 194 2.91 -24.15 0.93
C LEU A 194 2.65 -25.06 2.16
N ARG A 195 3.10 -24.61 3.35
CA ARG A 195 2.86 -25.30 4.63
C ARG A 195 1.81 -24.54 5.43
N GLY A 196 0.95 -25.25 6.17
CA GLY A 196 -0.17 -24.69 6.89
C GLY A 196 0.14 -23.41 7.70
N PRO A 197 1.16 -23.38 8.58
CA PRO A 197 1.48 -22.18 9.36
C PRO A 197 1.94 -20.98 8.51
N ILE A 198 2.65 -21.23 7.41
CA ILE A 198 3.10 -20.16 6.49
C ILE A 198 1.90 -19.61 5.72
N LEU A 199 1.04 -20.50 5.21
CA LEU A 199 -0.20 -20.08 4.50
C LEU A 199 -1.12 -19.27 5.42
N LEU A 200 -1.24 -19.64 6.69
CA LEU A 200 -2.03 -18.89 7.68
C LEU A 200 -1.43 -17.50 7.95
N ALA A 201 -0.11 -17.39 8.05
CA ALA A 201 0.56 -16.09 8.20
C ALA A 201 0.37 -15.20 6.95
N LEU A 202 0.51 -15.77 5.76
CA LEU A 202 0.25 -15.08 4.50
C LEU A 202 -1.22 -14.66 4.35
N ALA A 203 -2.15 -15.55 4.71
CA ALA A 203 -3.59 -15.26 4.71
C ALA A 203 -3.95 -14.15 5.71
N THR A 204 -3.35 -14.16 6.90
CA THR A 204 -3.54 -13.08 7.90
C THR A 204 -3.13 -11.73 7.31
N ASN A 205 -1.99 -11.67 6.64
CA ASN A 205 -1.51 -10.45 6.00
C ASN A 205 -2.45 -10.01 4.86
N ALA A 206 -2.85 -10.93 3.99
CA ALA A 206 -3.78 -10.65 2.90
C ALA A 206 -5.14 -10.14 3.43
N LEU A 207 -5.72 -10.80 4.44
CA LEU A 207 -7.00 -10.42 5.03
C LEU A 207 -6.94 -9.04 5.69
N ALA A 208 -5.84 -8.70 6.36
CA ALA A 208 -5.63 -7.37 6.95
C ALA A 208 -5.64 -6.27 5.88
N PHE A 209 -4.86 -6.46 4.80
CA PHE A 209 -4.82 -5.50 3.70
C PHE A 209 -6.15 -5.44 2.94
N THR A 210 -6.79 -6.58 2.66
CA THR A 210 -8.10 -6.60 2.00
C THR A 210 -9.14 -5.86 2.83
N GLY A 211 -9.20 -6.12 4.13
CA GLY A 211 -10.15 -5.46 5.03
C GLY A 211 -9.96 -3.95 5.08
N LEU A 212 -8.73 -3.48 5.28
CA LEU A 212 -8.48 -2.02 5.33
C LEU A 212 -8.72 -1.36 3.97
N PHE A 213 -8.35 -1.98 2.86
CA PHE A 213 -8.48 -1.38 1.54
C PHE A 213 -9.90 -1.39 0.97
N CYS A 214 -10.86 -2.11 1.59
CA CYS A 214 -12.29 -1.88 1.35
C CYS A 214 -12.71 -0.44 1.67
N ILE A 215 -12.01 0.21 2.60
CA ILE A 215 -12.23 1.60 3.02
C ILE A 215 -11.19 2.54 2.41
N ALA A 216 -9.90 2.21 2.48
CA ALA A 216 -8.81 3.12 2.15
C ALA A 216 -8.86 3.62 0.70
N ALA A 217 -9.30 2.78 -0.24
CA ALA A 217 -9.49 3.16 -1.63
C ALA A 217 -10.63 4.20 -1.83
N TYR A 218 -11.58 4.25 -0.89
CA TYR A 218 -12.78 5.10 -0.92
C TYR A 218 -12.79 6.14 0.20
N LEU A 219 -11.63 6.39 0.84
CA LEU A 219 -11.58 7.26 2.02
C LEU A 219 -12.05 8.68 1.74
N GLY A 220 -11.75 9.24 0.55
CA GLY A 220 -12.24 10.57 0.17
C GLY A 220 -13.76 10.68 0.23
N PRO A 221 -14.51 9.86 -0.53
CA PRO A 221 -15.97 9.80 -0.47
C PRO A 221 -16.53 9.52 0.94
N ILE A 222 -15.86 8.68 1.74
CA ILE A 222 -16.26 8.42 3.13
C ILE A 222 -16.11 9.67 4.00
N VAL A 223 -14.99 10.40 3.86
CA VAL A 223 -14.80 11.67 4.59
C VAL A 223 -15.91 12.64 4.25
N THR A 224 -16.21 12.85 2.97
CA THR A 224 -17.29 13.74 2.55
C THR A 224 -18.66 13.29 3.08
N ALA A 225 -18.98 12.00 2.97
CA ALA A 225 -20.25 11.45 3.45
C ALA A 225 -20.42 11.54 4.97
N ALA A 226 -19.34 11.41 5.75
CA ALA A 226 -19.40 11.48 7.21
C ALA A 226 -19.36 12.90 7.76
N THR A 227 -18.60 13.80 7.11
CA THR A 227 -18.26 15.12 7.71
C THR A 227 -18.74 16.31 6.91
N GLY A 228 -19.11 16.15 5.64
CA GLY A 228 -19.33 17.25 4.69
C GLY A 228 -18.05 17.93 4.20
N ILE A 229 -16.85 17.48 4.63
CA ILE A 229 -15.57 18.04 4.20
C ILE A 229 -15.26 17.57 2.78
N GLU A 230 -14.87 18.51 1.92
CA GLU A 230 -14.54 18.25 0.52
C GLU A 230 -13.16 18.76 0.12
N GLY A 231 -12.73 18.38 -1.08
CA GLY A 231 -11.51 18.89 -1.72
C GLY A 231 -10.26 18.64 -0.87
N GLY A 232 -9.45 19.69 -0.71
CA GLY A 232 -8.18 19.61 0.03
C GLY A 232 -8.33 19.28 1.52
N GLY A 233 -9.49 19.55 2.13
CA GLY A 233 -9.76 19.25 3.55
C GLY A 233 -9.73 17.74 3.85
N ILE A 234 -10.01 16.88 2.87
CA ILE A 234 -9.90 15.43 2.99
C ILE A 234 -8.46 15.03 3.34
N GLY A 235 -7.47 15.77 2.82
CA GLY A 235 -6.05 15.54 3.11
C GLY A 235 -5.72 15.60 4.61
N ALA A 236 -6.41 16.44 5.39
CA ALA A 236 -6.21 16.53 6.84
C ALA A 236 -6.57 15.21 7.55
N ILE A 237 -7.62 14.52 7.11
CA ILE A 237 -7.99 13.20 7.65
C ILE A 237 -7.00 12.13 7.18
N GLN A 238 -6.52 12.22 5.94
CA GLN A 238 -5.56 11.27 5.40
C GLN A 238 -4.21 11.29 6.14
N VAL A 239 -3.80 12.40 6.76
CA VAL A 239 -2.58 12.48 7.59
C VAL A 239 -2.61 11.42 8.71
N PHE A 240 -3.79 11.08 9.24
CA PHE A 240 -3.94 10.07 10.29
C PHE A 240 -3.60 8.65 9.81
N ILE A 241 -3.62 8.36 8.50
CA ILE A 241 -3.07 7.12 7.94
C ILE A 241 -1.57 7.07 8.21
N GLY A 242 -0.87 8.16 7.94
CA GLY A 242 0.57 8.27 8.16
C GLY A 242 0.95 8.19 9.64
N LEU A 243 0.27 8.95 10.49
CA LEU A 243 0.50 8.91 11.94
C LEU A 243 0.26 7.50 12.51
N GLY A 244 -0.83 6.86 12.09
CA GLY A 244 -1.13 5.48 12.47
C GLY A 244 -0.09 4.49 11.95
N SER A 245 0.41 4.67 10.73
CA SER A 245 1.46 3.79 10.17
C SER A 245 2.77 3.90 10.95
N ILE A 246 3.18 5.10 11.36
CA ILE A 246 4.36 5.32 12.21
C ILE A 246 4.17 4.64 13.56
N ALA A 247 3.06 4.91 14.24
CA ALA A 247 2.73 4.30 15.52
C ALA A 247 2.71 2.76 15.42
N GLY A 248 2.10 2.24 14.36
CA GLY A 248 2.01 0.81 14.09
C GLY A 248 3.38 0.15 13.89
N ILE A 249 4.23 0.71 13.03
CA ILE A 249 5.58 0.17 12.77
C ILE A 249 6.40 0.15 14.07
N LEU A 250 6.34 1.20 14.88
CA LEU A 250 7.06 1.28 16.15
C LEU A 250 6.54 0.24 17.15
N LEU A 251 5.23 0.11 17.29
CA LEU A 251 4.59 -0.89 18.16
C LEU A 251 4.94 -2.31 17.71
N GLY A 252 4.71 -2.63 16.44
CA GLY A 252 4.94 -3.96 15.88
C GLY A 252 6.41 -4.36 15.89
N GLY A 253 7.33 -3.41 15.62
CA GLY A 253 8.77 -3.65 15.68
C GLY A 253 9.24 -4.00 17.09
N ARG A 254 8.80 -3.24 18.11
CA ARG A 254 9.11 -3.55 19.52
C ARG A 254 8.53 -4.90 19.95
N ALA A 255 7.29 -5.17 19.57
CA ALA A 255 6.62 -6.42 19.91
C ALA A 255 7.25 -7.64 19.22
N ALA A 256 7.72 -7.50 17.98
CA ALA A 256 8.44 -8.56 17.26
C ALA A 256 9.75 -8.94 17.97
N MET A 257 10.49 -7.94 18.49
CA MET A 257 11.71 -8.17 19.29
C MET A 257 11.40 -8.81 20.65
N ALA A 258 10.26 -8.50 21.25
CA ALA A 258 9.82 -9.06 22.54
C ALA A 258 9.15 -10.43 22.44
N GLY A 259 9.01 -11.02 21.24
CA GLY A 259 8.36 -12.31 21.04
C GLY A 259 6.84 -12.31 21.24
N GLY A 260 6.18 -11.19 20.97
CA GLY A 260 4.76 -10.91 21.22
C GLY A 260 3.76 -11.77 20.44
N ARG A 261 3.70 -13.07 20.70
CA ARG A 261 2.83 -14.04 19.99
C ARG A 261 1.33 -13.77 20.09
N GLY A 262 0.88 -13.12 21.16
CA GLY A 262 -0.54 -12.80 21.39
C GLY A 262 -1.03 -11.52 20.70
N LEU A 263 -0.11 -10.69 20.22
CA LEU A 263 -0.45 -9.38 19.66
C LEU A 263 -1.10 -9.42 18.26
N PRO A 264 -0.71 -10.30 17.31
CA PRO A 264 -1.33 -10.33 15.99
C PRO A 264 -2.84 -10.55 15.98
N PRO A 265 -3.43 -11.49 16.75
CA PRO A 265 -4.88 -11.60 16.85
C PRO A 265 -5.54 -10.36 17.45
N ALA A 266 -4.90 -9.70 18.43
CA ALA A 266 -5.41 -8.47 19.03
C ALA A 266 -5.39 -7.31 18.04
N LEU A 267 -4.34 -7.18 17.21
CA LEU A 267 -4.27 -6.19 16.15
C LEU A 267 -5.35 -6.41 15.08
N MET A 268 -5.59 -7.67 14.70
CA MET A 268 -6.70 -7.99 13.79
C MET A 268 -8.06 -7.65 14.39
N ALA A 269 -8.25 -7.88 15.69
CA ALA A 269 -9.48 -7.48 16.40
C ALA A 269 -9.60 -5.94 16.47
N LEU A 270 -8.52 -5.21 16.73
CA LEU A 270 -8.50 -3.75 16.69
C LEU A 270 -8.85 -3.22 15.29
N LEU A 271 -8.30 -3.85 14.24
CA LEU A 271 -8.64 -3.52 12.87
C LEU A 271 -10.13 -3.75 12.60
N ALA A 272 -10.69 -4.89 13.05
CA ALA A 272 -12.11 -5.18 12.88
C ALA A 272 -13.00 -4.15 13.60
N VAL A 273 -12.66 -3.76 14.83
CA VAL A 273 -13.39 -2.72 15.59
C VAL A 273 -13.29 -1.36 14.88
N ALA A 274 -12.09 -0.97 14.44
CA ALA A 274 -11.92 0.28 13.69
C ALA A 274 -12.79 0.29 12.41
N LEU A 275 -12.79 -0.80 11.64
CA LEU A 275 -13.57 -0.91 10.41
C LEU A 275 -15.09 -0.96 10.69
N ALA A 276 -15.53 -1.61 11.75
CA ALA A 276 -16.94 -1.62 12.17
C ALA A 276 -17.46 -0.25 12.62
N GLY A 277 -16.59 0.65 13.00
CA GLY A 277 -16.96 2.03 13.37
C GLY A 277 -17.46 2.88 12.18
N TYR A 278 -17.04 2.58 10.94
CA TYR A 278 -17.43 3.37 9.77
C TYR A 278 -18.94 3.30 9.47
N PRO A 279 -19.60 2.13 9.38
CA PRO A 279 -21.05 2.08 9.16
C PRO A 279 -21.83 2.77 10.29
N VAL A 280 -21.34 2.71 11.53
CA VAL A 280 -21.97 3.42 12.66
C VAL A 280 -21.88 4.92 12.44
N LEU A 281 -20.71 5.44 12.05
CA LEU A 281 -20.53 6.88 11.81
C LEU A 281 -21.35 7.37 10.60
N LEU A 282 -21.41 6.57 9.54
CA LEU A 282 -22.14 6.89 8.31
C LEU A 282 -23.66 6.69 8.43
N ALA A 283 -24.15 6.14 9.53
CA ALA A 283 -25.59 6.08 9.83
C ALA A 283 -26.19 7.41 10.27
N PHE A 284 -25.32 8.37 10.65
CA PHE A 284 -25.75 9.72 11.05
C PHE A 284 -25.60 10.72 9.89
N PRO A 285 -26.40 11.81 9.87
CA PRO A 285 -26.23 12.88 8.90
C PRO A 285 -24.81 13.47 8.93
N PRO A 286 -24.27 13.90 7.79
CA PRO A 286 -22.94 14.50 7.74
C PRO A 286 -22.81 15.69 8.71
N ALA A 287 -21.72 15.69 9.50
CA ALA A 287 -21.48 16.76 10.45
C ALA A 287 -19.97 16.96 10.71
N PRO A 288 -19.48 18.23 10.82
CA PRO A 288 -18.06 18.50 10.99
C PRO A 288 -17.42 17.85 12.22
N TRP A 289 -18.19 17.65 13.31
CA TRP A 289 -17.68 16.99 14.52
C TRP A 289 -17.42 15.49 14.33
N HIS A 290 -17.93 14.87 13.26
CA HIS A 290 -17.57 13.49 12.89
C HIS A 290 -16.11 13.37 12.41
N ALA A 291 -15.43 14.48 12.12
CA ALA A 291 -14.04 14.45 11.70
C ALA A 291 -13.11 13.83 12.76
N ALA A 292 -13.34 14.10 14.05
CA ALA A 292 -12.52 13.55 15.13
C ALA A 292 -12.67 12.03 15.29
N PRO A 293 -13.89 11.45 15.44
CA PRO A 293 -14.06 10.01 15.48
C PRO A 293 -13.61 9.34 14.18
N LEU A 294 -13.83 9.94 13.01
CA LEU A 294 -13.35 9.40 11.74
C LEU A 294 -11.82 9.33 11.69
N ALA A 295 -11.13 10.42 12.09
CA ALA A 295 -9.68 10.46 12.18
C ALA A 295 -9.13 9.40 13.15
N LEU A 296 -9.82 9.15 14.27
CA LEU A 296 -9.47 8.09 15.22
C LEU A 296 -9.61 6.71 14.58
N LEU A 297 -10.70 6.43 13.85
CA LEU A 297 -10.87 5.16 13.13
C LEU A 297 -9.77 4.93 12.08
N VAL A 298 -9.44 5.97 11.31
CA VAL A 298 -8.34 5.94 10.33
C VAL A 298 -7.00 5.66 11.02
N PHE A 299 -6.72 6.34 12.13
CA PHE A 299 -5.50 6.15 12.92
C PHE A 299 -5.40 4.73 13.49
N LEU A 300 -6.47 4.23 14.14
CA LEU A 300 -6.48 2.89 14.75
C LEU A 300 -6.36 1.78 13.71
N GLY A 301 -7.10 1.88 12.61
CA GLY A 301 -7.03 0.91 11.51
C GLY A 301 -5.65 0.85 10.88
N SER A 302 -5.03 2.01 10.62
CA SER A 302 -3.67 2.09 10.10
C SER A 302 -2.63 1.59 11.11
N THR A 303 -2.78 1.93 12.40
CA THR A 303 -1.91 1.42 13.47
C THR A 303 -1.95 -0.09 13.52
N ALA A 304 -3.15 -0.68 13.50
CA ALA A 304 -3.32 -2.14 13.54
C ALA A 304 -2.64 -2.83 12.35
N LEU A 305 -2.91 -2.34 11.12
CA LEU A 305 -2.32 -2.91 9.91
C LEU A 305 -0.80 -2.83 9.91
N PHE A 306 -0.24 -1.63 10.17
CA PHE A 306 1.21 -1.43 10.09
C PHE A 306 1.97 -2.03 11.27
N ALA A 307 1.32 -2.28 12.42
CA ALA A 307 1.91 -3.05 13.52
C ALA A 307 1.95 -4.55 13.21
N LEU A 308 1.01 -5.06 12.44
CA LEU A 308 0.95 -6.46 12.05
C LEU A 308 2.12 -6.85 11.13
N ALA A 309 2.56 -5.96 10.22
CA ALA A 309 3.56 -6.27 9.20
C ALA A 309 4.90 -6.80 9.77
N PRO A 310 5.60 -6.14 10.70
CA PRO A 310 6.85 -6.65 11.26
C PRO A 310 6.68 -7.96 12.04
N LEU A 311 5.53 -8.19 12.68
CA LEU A 311 5.22 -9.43 13.38
C LEU A 311 5.04 -10.60 12.40
N MET A 312 4.33 -10.38 11.30
CA MET A 312 4.16 -11.38 10.25
C MET A 312 5.50 -11.70 9.55
N GLN A 313 6.32 -10.68 9.26
CA GLN A 313 7.64 -10.88 8.68
C GLN A 313 8.56 -11.68 9.62
N ALA A 314 8.58 -11.37 10.92
CA ALA A 314 9.35 -12.12 11.91
C ALA A 314 8.88 -13.58 11.99
N ARG A 315 7.56 -13.83 11.98
CA ARG A 315 6.99 -15.18 12.00
C ARG A 315 7.36 -15.95 10.73
N LEU A 316 7.25 -15.35 9.56
CA LEU A 316 7.61 -15.99 8.28
C LEU A 316 9.09 -16.36 8.22
N VAL A 317 9.98 -15.48 8.69
CA VAL A 317 11.42 -15.76 8.77
C VAL A 317 11.70 -16.94 9.74
N ALA A 318 10.98 -17.02 10.85
CA ALA A 318 11.12 -18.12 11.81
C ALA A 318 10.61 -19.45 11.24
N LEU A 319 9.52 -19.43 10.45
CA LEU A 319 8.94 -20.64 9.83
C LEU A 319 9.71 -21.14 8.60
N ALA A 320 10.43 -20.25 7.92
CA ALA A 320 11.17 -20.55 6.68
C ALA A 320 12.58 -19.91 6.68
N PRO A 321 13.49 -20.33 7.58
CA PRO A 321 14.80 -19.69 7.74
C PRO A 321 15.69 -19.84 6.49
N GLU A 322 15.58 -20.94 5.75
CA GLU A 322 16.33 -21.20 4.51
C GLU A 322 15.75 -20.45 3.31
N ASP A 323 14.42 -20.32 3.24
CA ASP A 323 13.68 -19.68 2.15
C ASP A 323 13.15 -18.28 2.54
N ARG A 324 13.77 -17.61 3.54
CA ARG A 324 13.30 -16.33 4.12
C ARG A 324 13.04 -15.23 3.08
N ALA A 325 13.89 -15.15 2.04
CA ALA A 325 13.74 -14.12 1.00
C ALA A 325 12.46 -14.35 0.18
N VAL A 326 12.16 -15.61 -0.16
CA VAL A 326 10.94 -15.99 -0.90
C VAL A 326 9.70 -15.79 -0.03
N ALA A 327 9.78 -16.15 1.26
CA ALA A 327 8.66 -15.96 2.21
C ALA A 327 8.31 -14.49 2.39
N LEU A 328 9.31 -13.61 2.52
CA LEU A 328 9.10 -12.16 2.62
C LEU A 328 8.57 -11.56 1.30
N ALA A 329 9.05 -12.02 0.15
CA ALA A 329 8.53 -11.61 -1.15
C ALA A 329 7.05 -12.01 -1.33
N LEU A 330 6.69 -13.23 -0.94
CA LEU A 330 5.30 -13.69 -0.93
C LEU A 330 4.42 -12.86 0.01
N SER A 331 4.93 -12.49 1.20
CA SER A 331 4.22 -11.60 2.12
C SER A 331 3.92 -10.24 1.49
N GLY A 332 4.90 -9.66 0.78
CA GLY A 332 4.71 -8.42 0.03
C GLY A 332 3.67 -8.56 -1.10
N ALA A 333 3.75 -9.65 -1.87
CA ALA A 333 2.79 -9.95 -2.93
C ALA A 333 1.36 -10.12 -2.37
N MET A 334 1.20 -10.81 -1.22
CA MET A 334 -0.08 -10.96 -0.55
C MET A 334 -0.64 -9.63 -0.02
N ALA A 335 0.22 -8.73 0.46
CA ALA A 335 -0.19 -7.39 0.85
C ALA A 335 -0.75 -6.60 -0.35
N LEU A 336 -0.06 -6.62 -1.48
CA LEU A 336 -0.49 -5.95 -2.72
C LEU A 336 -1.77 -6.57 -3.30
N ALA A 337 -1.85 -7.91 -3.33
CA ALA A 337 -3.06 -8.62 -3.73
C ALA A 337 -4.23 -8.23 -2.81
N GLY A 338 -4.00 -8.19 -1.49
CA GLY A 338 -4.99 -7.74 -0.52
C GLY A 338 -5.45 -6.31 -0.75
N GLN A 339 -4.55 -5.39 -1.09
CA GLN A 339 -4.91 -4.00 -1.44
C GLN A 339 -5.85 -3.96 -2.66
N GLY A 340 -5.49 -4.68 -3.72
CA GLY A 340 -6.29 -4.71 -4.94
C GLY A 340 -7.63 -5.41 -4.74
N LEU A 341 -7.66 -6.56 -4.07
CA LEU A 341 -8.90 -7.27 -3.72
C LEU A 341 -9.79 -6.44 -2.81
N GLY A 342 -9.21 -5.73 -1.83
CA GLY A 342 -9.95 -4.84 -0.95
C GLY A 342 -10.62 -3.70 -1.71
N ALA A 343 -9.90 -3.02 -2.60
CA ALA A 343 -10.45 -1.96 -3.44
C ALA A 343 -11.56 -2.50 -4.36
N ALA A 344 -11.37 -3.67 -4.98
CA ALA A 344 -12.38 -4.31 -5.81
C ALA A 344 -13.64 -4.70 -5.02
N LEU A 345 -13.45 -5.34 -3.86
CA LEU A 345 -14.54 -5.74 -2.98
C LEU A 345 -15.29 -4.52 -2.42
N GLY A 346 -14.56 -3.46 -2.01
CA GLY A 346 -15.18 -2.21 -1.59
C GLY A 346 -16.08 -1.63 -2.67
N GLY A 347 -15.63 -1.65 -3.95
CA GLY A 347 -16.45 -1.24 -5.09
C GLY A 347 -17.69 -2.11 -5.26
N ALA A 348 -17.57 -3.43 -5.15
CA ALA A 348 -18.70 -4.34 -5.24
C ALA A 348 -19.73 -4.11 -4.12
N VAL A 349 -19.25 -3.85 -2.90
CA VAL A 349 -20.12 -3.51 -1.76
C VAL A 349 -20.81 -2.15 -1.98
N ILE A 350 -20.10 -1.15 -2.51
CA ILE A 350 -20.72 0.15 -2.84
C ILE A 350 -21.83 -0.02 -3.88
N ALA A 351 -21.58 -0.81 -4.92
CA ALA A 351 -22.56 -1.05 -5.99
C ALA A 351 -23.83 -1.81 -5.51
N SER A 352 -23.68 -2.71 -4.54
CA SER A 352 -24.78 -3.58 -4.10
C SER A 352 -25.48 -3.09 -2.83
N ALA A 353 -24.73 -2.52 -1.86
CA ALA A 353 -25.22 -2.19 -0.53
C ALA A 353 -24.99 -0.72 -0.13
N GLY A 354 -24.12 0.00 -0.86
CA GLY A 354 -23.79 1.39 -0.60
C GLY A 354 -22.50 1.59 0.21
N LEU A 355 -22.03 2.85 0.21
CA LEU A 355 -20.73 3.25 0.79
C LEU A 355 -20.59 2.89 2.28
N ALA A 356 -21.68 3.01 3.05
CA ALA A 356 -21.68 2.76 4.48
C ALA A 356 -21.27 1.32 4.85
N TRP A 357 -21.56 0.35 4.00
CA TRP A 357 -21.31 -1.07 4.28
C TRP A 357 -19.89 -1.54 3.98
N THR A 358 -19.07 -0.70 3.34
CA THR A 358 -17.66 -1.04 3.05
C THR A 358 -16.87 -1.36 4.32
N GLY A 359 -17.15 -0.63 5.41
CA GLY A 359 -16.55 -0.88 6.73
C GLY A 359 -16.96 -2.21 7.33
N ALA A 360 -18.22 -2.59 7.22
CA ALA A 360 -18.71 -3.89 7.70
C ALA A 360 -18.06 -5.06 6.93
N ALA A 361 -17.97 -4.97 5.60
CA ALA A 361 -17.28 -5.96 4.79
C ALA A 361 -15.79 -6.11 5.19
N GLY A 362 -15.10 -4.99 5.37
CA GLY A 362 -13.73 -4.99 5.87
C GLY A 362 -13.57 -5.59 7.26
N ALA A 363 -14.52 -5.29 8.18
CA ALA A 363 -14.54 -5.84 9.54
C ALA A 363 -14.70 -7.35 9.56
N LEU A 364 -15.56 -7.91 8.71
CA LEU A 364 -15.74 -9.36 8.58
C LEU A 364 -14.44 -10.05 8.13
N LEU A 365 -13.73 -9.45 7.17
CA LEU A 365 -12.42 -9.96 6.74
C LEU A 365 -11.37 -9.88 7.85
N ALA A 366 -11.37 -8.80 8.62
CA ALA A 366 -10.48 -8.66 9.77
C ALA A 366 -10.79 -9.68 10.86
N LEU A 367 -12.07 -10.00 11.12
CA LEU A 367 -12.49 -11.06 12.04
C LEU A 367 -12.03 -12.45 11.56
N ALA A 368 -12.17 -12.75 10.26
CA ALA A 368 -11.56 -13.97 9.68
C ALA A 368 -10.04 -14.01 9.89
N GLY A 369 -9.38 -12.86 9.76
CA GLY A 369 -7.97 -12.69 10.05
C GLY A 369 -7.59 -12.91 11.52
N VAL A 370 -8.48 -12.64 12.49
CA VAL A 370 -8.26 -13.02 13.92
C VAL A 370 -8.08 -14.52 14.05
N VAL A 371 -8.94 -15.29 13.36
CA VAL A 371 -8.88 -16.77 13.39
C VAL A 371 -7.58 -17.26 12.74
N ALA A 372 -7.24 -16.73 11.56
CA ALA A 372 -6.00 -17.08 10.85
C ALA A 372 -4.76 -16.72 11.68
N ALA A 373 -4.72 -15.54 12.31
CA ALA A 373 -3.63 -15.11 13.17
C ALA A 373 -3.46 -16.01 14.40
N ARG A 374 -4.56 -16.37 15.07
CA ARG A 374 -4.52 -17.30 16.19
C ARG A 374 -3.94 -18.65 15.80
N ALA A 375 -4.36 -19.19 14.67
CA ALA A 375 -3.86 -20.46 14.15
C ALA A 375 -2.37 -20.37 13.74
N ALA A 376 -1.96 -19.28 13.05
CA ALA A 376 -0.57 -19.07 12.62
C ALA A 376 0.43 -18.99 13.80
N PHE A 377 0.00 -18.46 14.95
CA PHE A 377 0.86 -18.25 16.12
C PHE A 377 0.71 -19.33 17.21
N ARG A 378 -0.29 -20.23 17.12
CA ARG A 378 -0.41 -21.41 17.97
C ARG A 378 0.41 -22.59 17.48
N ALA A 379 0.64 -22.68 16.16
CA ALA A 379 1.49 -23.72 15.59
C ALA A 379 2.94 -23.52 16.06
N PRO A 380 3.63 -24.61 16.49
CA PRO A 380 5.01 -24.58 16.95
C PRO A 380 5.99 -24.06 15.90
#